data_a9c56ecb5e69dddcdbe93e9e4857e1f3
#
_entry.id   a9c56ecb5e69dddcdbe93e9e4857e1f3
#
_cell.length_a   1.000
_cell.length_b   1.000
_cell.length_c   1.000
_cell.angle_alpha   90.00
_cell.angle_beta   90.00
_cell.angle_gamma   90.00
#
_symmetry.space_group_name_H-M   'P 1'
#
loop_
_entity.id
_entity.type
_entity.pdbx_description
1 polymer ?
#
loop_
_entity_poly.entity_id
_entity_poly.type
_entity_poly.pdbx_seq_one_letter_code
_entity_poly.pdbx_strand_id
1 'polypeptide(L)'
;KAWYESWGKIMKDLKYEGSDIGGLAHPSSIDPKTRTRSSATSAYYTADVSSRPNLRVVTGALVSKIVLDKKDGEVVATGVQFVSNSGKEIIVKATREIILSAGTMKSPQILELSGIGDLNLLQQHGIETLVENPNVGENLQDHLIISVSFEAADGVQTGEIMMRDPTVMPALMAMYQKDHSGPLGHHFVPMAQFRVPETFGPNGKEFIPSLLKTISPKSLSEHQQLQDTVIADILSSATMQHMIAKMQFNISAGSKITDMVKGDVDGNYISFMAALNHPFSRGSIHIASASPKDDPVVDPRYLSHPMDIELCARHVQFLSTLTSTAPLSQFLKPKGRRIPAYAFREGEEMDLEIAKKVVREHSISNYHPAGTCGMGPREAGGVVDAELKVYGVKGLRVVDASVFPILPRGNIITSVYAVAERAADMIRAEWAGK
;
A
#
# COMPACT_ATOMS: atom_id res chain seq x y z
N LYS A 1 17.45 6.32 -17.69
CA LYS A 1 17.34 6.54 -19.13
C LYS A 1 16.85 5.28 -19.84
N ALA A 2 17.61 4.16 -19.86
CA ALA A 2 17.26 2.92 -20.57
C ALA A 2 15.84 2.40 -20.24
N TRP A 3 15.39 2.49 -18.99
CA TRP A 3 14.04 2.14 -18.57
C TRP A 3 12.98 2.90 -19.37
N TYR A 4 13.06 4.22 -19.37
CA TYR A 4 12.09 5.07 -20.05
C TYR A 4 12.12 4.92 -21.58
N GLU A 5 13.30 4.74 -22.16
CA GLU A 5 13.47 4.52 -23.59
C GLU A 5 12.85 3.18 -24.03
N SER A 6 13.04 2.11 -23.25
CA SER A 6 12.42 0.81 -23.56
C SER A 6 10.90 0.85 -23.42
N TRP A 7 10.37 1.50 -22.38
CA TRP A 7 8.94 1.72 -22.25
C TRP A 7 8.37 2.55 -23.41
N GLY A 8 9.09 3.60 -23.83
CA GLY A 8 8.69 4.42 -24.99
C GLY A 8 8.59 3.60 -26.28
N LYS A 9 9.50 2.66 -26.51
CA LYS A 9 9.41 1.74 -27.65
C LYS A 9 8.21 0.81 -27.54
N ILE A 10 7.99 0.19 -26.39
CA ILE A 10 6.84 -0.68 -26.15
C ILE A 10 5.53 0.08 -26.40
N MET A 11 5.39 1.30 -25.86
CA MET A 11 4.19 2.11 -26.09
C MET A 11 3.97 2.44 -27.56
N LYS A 12 5.04 2.74 -28.30
CA LYS A 12 4.99 2.98 -29.74
C LYS A 12 4.56 1.74 -30.52
N ASP A 13 5.11 0.58 -30.18
CA ASP A 13 4.77 -0.70 -30.84
C ASP A 13 3.30 -1.08 -30.58
N LEU A 14 2.78 -0.76 -29.38
CA LEU A 14 1.37 -0.90 -29.00
C LEU A 14 0.46 0.20 -29.57
N LYS A 15 1.03 1.17 -30.33
CA LYS A 15 0.30 2.34 -30.88
C LYS A 15 -0.49 3.11 -29.82
N TYR A 16 0.07 3.23 -28.63
CA TYR A 16 -0.57 3.96 -27.54
C TYR A 16 -0.07 5.41 -27.48
N GLU A 17 -1.02 6.36 -27.55
CA GLU A 17 -0.74 7.80 -27.59
C GLU A 17 -1.03 8.53 -26.27
N GLY A 18 -1.62 7.84 -25.26
CA GLY A 18 -1.89 8.40 -23.96
C GLY A 18 -0.62 8.61 -23.11
N SER A 19 -0.72 9.39 -22.04
CA SER A 19 0.38 9.70 -21.11
C SER A 19 0.21 9.10 -19.72
N ASP A 20 -0.85 8.33 -19.48
CA ASP A 20 -1.23 7.77 -18.17
C ASP A 20 -0.61 6.38 -17.91
N ILE A 21 0.00 5.76 -18.93
CA ILE A 21 0.74 4.50 -18.83
C ILE A 21 2.11 4.59 -19.51
N GLY A 22 2.96 3.59 -19.24
CA GLY A 22 4.35 3.57 -19.66
C GLY A 22 5.29 4.02 -18.56
N GLY A 23 6.55 4.32 -18.93
CA GLY A 23 7.55 4.81 -17.98
C GLY A 23 7.28 6.25 -17.57
N LEU A 24 6.96 6.47 -16.32
CA LEU A 24 6.54 7.76 -15.76
C LEU A 24 7.60 8.33 -14.82
N ALA A 25 7.88 9.63 -14.95
CA ALA A 25 8.58 10.38 -13.92
C ALA A 25 7.59 10.65 -12.76
N HIS A 26 7.96 10.27 -11.56
CA HIS A 26 7.15 10.49 -10.37
C HIS A 26 7.92 11.29 -9.32
N PRO A 27 7.24 12.12 -8.53
CA PRO A 27 7.86 12.85 -7.43
C PRO A 27 8.30 11.87 -6.34
N SER A 28 9.41 12.19 -5.69
CA SER A 28 9.91 11.44 -4.52
C SER A 28 9.65 12.22 -3.25
N SER A 29 9.38 11.52 -2.13
CA SER A 29 9.26 12.14 -0.81
C SER A 29 10.65 12.50 -0.24
N ILE A 30 11.40 13.29 -0.98
CA ILE A 30 12.74 13.77 -0.65
C ILE A 30 12.74 15.30 -0.75
N ASP A 31 13.20 15.97 0.30
CA ASP A 31 13.39 17.41 0.26
C ASP A 31 14.51 17.75 -0.76
N PRO A 32 14.24 18.60 -1.75
CA PRO A 32 15.19 18.86 -2.82
C PRO A 32 16.46 19.61 -2.36
N LYS A 33 16.42 20.30 -1.21
CA LYS A 33 17.54 21.05 -0.66
C LYS A 33 18.41 20.19 0.25
N THR A 34 17.79 19.51 1.19
CA THR A 34 18.50 18.73 2.21
C THR A 34 18.75 17.30 1.78
N ARG A 35 18.09 16.82 0.72
CA ARG A 35 18.12 15.43 0.25
C ARG A 35 17.75 14.39 1.33
N THR A 36 17.06 14.85 2.36
CA THR A 36 16.52 13.98 3.42
C THR A 36 15.08 13.57 3.10
N ARG A 37 14.56 12.56 3.81
CA ARG A 37 13.16 12.16 3.70
C ARG A 37 12.26 13.32 4.08
N SER A 38 11.33 13.69 3.18
CA SER A 38 10.20 14.54 3.52
C SER A 38 9.10 13.68 4.16
N SER A 39 8.83 13.92 5.43
CA SER A 39 7.79 13.21 6.20
C SER A 39 6.73 14.18 6.68
N ALA A 40 5.61 13.66 7.21
CA ALA A 40 4.59 14.51 7.83
C ALA A 40 5.18 15.37 8.95
N THR A 41 6.10 14.80 9.75
CA THR A 41 6.79 15.54 10.81
C THR A 41 7.61 16.71 10.24
N SER A 42 8.43 16.48 9.20
CA SER A 42 9.25 17.54 8.64
C SER A 42 8.46 18.58 7.84
N ALA A 43 7.33 18.19 7.25
CA ALA A 43 6.51 19.06 6.41
C ALA A 43 5.45 19.85 7.19
N TYR A 44 4.85 19.27 8.23
CA TYR A 44 3.72 19.85 8.96
C TYR A 44 4.02 20.19 10.42
N TYR A 45 4.95 19.50 11.07
CA TYR A 45 5.31 19.72 12.47
C TYR A 45 6.65 20.44 12.59
N THR A 46 6.74 21.61 11.92
CA THR A 46 7.91 22.49 11.95
C THR A 46 8.09 23.15 13.34
N ALA A 47 9.24 23.80 13.57
CA ALA A 47 9.51 24.51 14.81
C ALA A 47 8.41 25.55 15.15
N ASP A 48 7.93 26.29 14.15
CA ASP A 48 6.86 27.28 14.34
C ASP A 48 5.53 26.61 14.74
N VAL A 49 5.21 25.46 14.15
CA VAL A 49 3.98 24.71 14.46
C VAL A 49 4.08 24.09 15.87
N SER A 50 5.23 23.51 16.20
CA SER A 50 5.45 22.86 17.49
C SER A 50 5.43 23.84 18.67
N SER A 51 5.75 25.12 18.43
CA SER A 51 5.72 26.19 19.42
C SER A 51 4.34 26.78 19.69
N ARG A 52 3.31 26.40 18.94
CA ARG A 52 1.95 26.96 19.09
C ARG A 52 1.35 26.57 20.44
N PRO A 53 0.83 27.52 21.21
CA PRO A 53 0.31 27.26 22.58
C PRO A 53 -0.97 26.41 22.57
N ASN A 54 -1.67 26.35 21.45
CA ASN A 54 -2.90 25.57 21.25
C ASN A 54 -2.65 24.16 20.68
N LEU A 55 -1.40 23.73 20.48
CA LEU A 55 -1.03 22.41 20.00
C LEU A 55 -0.21 21.69 21.06
N ARG A 56 -0.65 20.51 21.46
CA ARG A 56 0.12 19.60 22.34
C ARG A 56 0.29 18.25 21.68
N VAL A 57 1.52 17.77 21.63
CA VAL A 57 1.85 16.40 21.24
C VAL A 57 2.28 15.62 22.48
N VAL A 58 1.60 14.51 22.74
CA VAL A 58 1.92 13.60 23.85
C VAL A 58 2.49 12.32 23.25
N THR A 59 3.75 12.05 23.53
CA THR A 59 4.45 10.82 23.11
C THR A 59 4.50 9.82 24.26
N GLY A 60 4.78 8.54 23.96
CA GLY A 60 4.78 7.48 24.96
C GLY A 60 3.40 7.25 25.59
N ALA A 61 2.35 7.47 24.82
CA ALA A 61 0.96 7.31 25.21
C ALA A 61 0.29 6.26 24.33
N LEU A 62 0.03 5.07 24.85
CA LEU A 62 -0.70 4.03 24.16
C LEU A 62 -2.21 4.27 24.34
N VAL A 63 -2.88 4.67 23.27
CA VAL A 63 -4.33 4.83 23.26
C VAL A 63 -4.99 3.47 23.47
N SER A 64 -5.83 3.37 24.50
CA SER A 64 -6.54 2.14 24.85
C SER A 64 -7.91 2.09 24.17
N LYS A 65 -8.65 3.19 24.23
CA LYS A 65 -9.99 3.30 23.65
C LYS A 65 -10.46 4.75 23.55
N ILE A 66 -11.50 4.97 22.78
CA ILE A 66 -12.33 6.18 22.79
C ILE A 66 -13.35 6.03 23.90
N VAL A 67 -13.52 7.07 24.71
CA VAL A 67 -14.56 7.12 25.74
C VAL A 67 -15.87 7.52 25.07
N LEU A 68 -16.87 6.65 25.15
CA LEU A 68 -18.18 6.80 24.56
C LEU A 68 -19.23 6.88 25.65
N ASP A 69 -20.09 7.89 25.61
CA ASP A 69 -21.22 8.06 26.52
C ASP A 69 -22.54 7.92 25.77
N LYS A 70 -23.53 7.25 26.39
CA LYS A 70 -24.91 7.25 25.89
C LYS A 70 -25.62 8.50 26.43
N LYS A 71 -26.01 9.39 25.52
CA LYS A 71 -26.71 10.63 25.87
C LYS A 71 -27.92 10.81 24.96
N ASP A 72 -29.09 10.95 25.55
CA ASP A 72 -30.37 11.16 24.87
C ASP A 72 -30.64 10.11 23.76
N GLY A 73 -30.23 8.84 24.01
CA GLY A 73 -30.38 7.73 23.06
C GLY A 73 -29.29 7.66 21.97
N GLU A 74 -28.34 8.59 21.98
CA GLU A 74 -27.24 8.64 21.03
C GLU A 74 -25.90 8.26 21.70
N VAL A 75 -24.98 7.69 20.91
CA VAL A 75 -23.61 7.42 21.33
C VAL A 75 -22.73 8.61 20.96
N VAL A 76 -22.05 9.18 21.93
CA VAL A 76 -21.22 10.40 21.78
C VAL A 76 -19.79 10.12 22.21
N ALA A 77 -18.82 10.45 21.40
CA ALA A 77 -17.41 10.38 21.74
C ALA A 77 -17.02 11.60 22.60
N THR A 78 -16.63 11.34 23.86
CA THR A 78 -16.40 12.38 24.90
C THR A 78 -14.97 12.52 25.33
N GLY A 79 -14.09 11.53 25.01
CA GLY A 79 -12.70 11.56 25.40
C GLY A 79 -11.89 10.40 24.83
N VAL A 80 -10.60 10.40 25.15
CA VAL A 80 -9.65 9.35 24.78
C VAL A 80 -8.98 8.84 26.04
N GLN A 81 -8.97 7.53 26.23
CA GLN A 81 -8.22 6.86 27.30
C GLN A 81 -6.89 6.34 26.74
N PHE A 82 -5.80 6.60 27.43
CA PHE A 82 -4.49 6.07 27.06
C PHE A 82 -3.67 5.68 28.29
N VAL A 83 -2.69 4.80 28.08
CA VAL A 83 -1.72 4.38 29.08
C VAL A 83 -0.41 5.12 28.84
N SER A 84 0.09 5.84 29.83
CA SER A 84 1.38 6.52 29.77
C SER A 84 2.55 5.53 29.91
N ASN A 85 3.78 5.97 29.60
CA ASN A 85 5.00 5.17 29.83
C ASN A 85 5.18 4.71 31.29
N SER A 86 4.60 5.43 32.26
CA SER A 86 4.61 5.02 33.65
C SER A 86 3.54 3.99 34.01
N GLY A 87 2.76 3.53 33.07
CA GLY A 87 1.66 2.58 33.26
C GLY A 87 0.37 3.21 33.80
N LYS A 88 0.32 4.54 33.98
CA LYS A 88 -0.87 5.23 34.48
C LYS A 88 -1.89 5.39 33.34
N GLU A 89 -3.14 5.02 33.64
CA GLU A 89 -4.28 5.33 32.78
C GLU A 89 -4.70 6.78 32.93
N ILE A 90 -4.91 7.45 31.81
CA ILE A 90 -5.28 8.86 31.74
C ILE A 90 -6.43 9.00 30.74
N ILE A 91 -7.43 9.80 31.10
CA ILE A 91 -8.54 10.18 30.21
C ILE A 91 -8.41 11.67 29.91
N VAL A 92 -8.39 11.99 28.60
CA VAL A 92 -8.47 13.37 28.11
C VAL A 92 -9.84 13.57 27.48
N LYS A 93 -10.57 14.56 27.95
CA LYS A 93 -11.91 14.91 27.40
C LYS A 93 -11.78 15.72 26.13
N ALA A 94 -12.65 15.44 25.17
CA ALA A 94 -12.81 16.23 23.96
C ALA A 94 -13.98 17.22 24.12
N THR A 95 -13.78 18.45 23.69
CA THR A 95 -14.82 19.49 23.76
C THR A 95 -15.57 19.67 22.44
N ARG A 96 -15.01 19.19 21.34
CA ARG A 96 -15.61 19.26 20.01
C ARG A 96 -15.75 17.88 19.40
N GLU A 97 -14.68 17.32 18.91
CA GLU A 97 -14.67 15.99 18.29
C GLU A 97 -13.32 15.28 18.50
N ILE A 98 -13.31 13.98 18.28
CA ILE A 98 -12.15 13.12 18.29
C ILE A 98 -11.83 12.71 16.84
N ILE A 99 -10.57 12.81 16.45
CA ILE A 99 -10.06 12.39 15.15
C ILE A 99 -9.15 11.19 15.35
N LEU A 100 -9.59 10.03 14.91
CA LEU A 100 -8.83 8.80 14.95
C LEU A 100 -7.96 8.69 13.69
N SER A 101 -6.63 8.67 13.86
CA SER A 101 -5.64 8.59 12.77
C SER A 101 -4.53 7.61 13.15
N ALA A 102 -4.92 6.42 13.66
CA ALA A 102 -3.98 5.40 14.12
C ALA A 102 -3.50 4.47 12.98
N GLY A 103 -3.96 4.71 11.76
CA GLY A 103 -3.62 3.95 10.57
C GLY A 103 -4.42 2.65 10.43
N THR A 104 -4.28 2.01 9.28
CA THR A 104 -5.05 0.84 8.87
C THR A 104 -5.05 -0.31 9.87
N MET A 105 -3.95 -0.48 10.61
CA MET A 105 -3.81 -1.56 11.59
C MET A 105 -4.49 -1.24 12.92
N LYS A 106 -4.36 0.01 13.40
CA LYS A 106 -4.74 0.35 14.78
C LYS A 106 -6.07 1.12 14.86
N SER A 107 -6.52 1.78 13.80
CA SER A 107 -7.81 2.47 13.82
C SER A 107 -8.98 1.51 14.02
N PRO A 108 -9.12 0.39 13.30
CA PRO A 108 -10.18 -0.58 13.59
C PRO A 108 -10.03 -1.19 14.98
N GLN A 109 -8.80 -1.52 15.43
CA GLN A 109 -8.55 -2.03 16.77
C GLN A 109 -9.08 -1.09 17.85
N ILE A 110 -8.81 0.22 17.72
CA ILE A 110 -9.27 1.21 18.71
C ILE A 110 -10.80 1.33 18.67
N LEU A 111 -11.43 1.26 17.50
CA LEU A 111 -12.91 1.25 17.40
C LEU A 111 -13.50 0.03 18.11
N GLU A 112 -12.97 -1.16 17.85
CA GLU A 112 -13.43 -2.41 18.49
C GLU A 112 -13.22 -2.39 20.01
N LEU A 113 -12.04 -1.96 20.49
CA LEU A 113 -11.77 -1.78 21.92
C LEU A 113 -12.69 -0.74 22.58
N SER A 114 -13.30 0.14 21.78
CA SER A 114 -14.26 1.15 22.24
C SER A 114 -15.72 0.68 22.19
N GLY A 115 -15.98 -0.57 21.76
CA GLY A 115 -17.32 -1.10 21.63
C GLY A 115 -18.02 -0.75 20.31
N ILE A 116 -17.25 -0.44 19.25
CA ILE A 116 -17.76 -0.20 17.90
C ILE A 116 -17.24 -1.31 17.00
N GLY A 117 -18.07 -2.24 16.57
CA GLY A 117 -17.62 -3.39 15.76
C GLY A 117 -18.69 -4.49 15.64
N ASP A 118 -18.24 -5.66 15.23
CA ASP A 118 -19.11 -6.86 15.15
C ASP A 118 -19.52 -7.33 16.55
N LEU A 119 -20.80 -7.55 16.74
CA LEU A 119 -21.39 -7.95 18.02
C LEU A 119 -20.75 -9.23 18.58
N ASN A 120 -20.61 -10.26 17.73
CA ASN A 120 -20.09 -11.55 18.19
C ASN A 120 -18.61 -11.47 18.56
N LEU A 121 -17.82 -10.78 17.75
CA LEU A 121 -16.42 -10.55 18.03
C LEU A 121 -16.23 -9.81 19.36
N LEU A 122 -16.94 -8.71 19.58
CA LEU A 122 -16.81 -7.92 20.79
C LEU A 122 -17.22 -8.72 22.03
N GLN A 123 -18.32 -9.48 21.94
CA GLN A 123 -18.78 -10.37 23.01
C GLN A 123 -17.76 -11.46 23.36
N GLN A 124 -17.10 -12.06 22.37
CA GLN A 124 -16.04 -13.06 22.59
C GLN A 124 -14.90 -12.51 23.43
N HIS A 125 -14.61 -11.22 23.32
CA HIS A 125 -13.57 -10.54 24.09
C HIS A 125 -14.09 -9.81 25.34
N GLY A 126 -15.37 -9.98 25.72
CA GLY A 126 -15.98 -9.35 26.88
C GLY A 126 -16.15 -7.84 26.78
N ILE A 127 -16.23 -7.31 25.55
CA ILE A 127 -16.42 -5.88 25.28
C ILE A 127 -17.90 -5.61 25.02
N GLU A 128 -18.47 -4.62 25.73
CA GLU A 128 -19.85 -4.18 25.51
C GLU A 128 -19.98 -3.54 24.12
N THR A 129 -20.90 -4.02 23.30
CA THR A 129 -21.19 -3.41 22.00
C THR A 129 -22.08 -2.19 22.20
N LEU A 130 -21.52 -1.01 21.92
CA LEU A 130 -22.22 0.28 21.96
C LEU A 130 -22.78 0.65 20.59
N VAL A 131 -22.05 0.34 19.52
CA VAL A 131 -22.47 0.53 18.13
C VAL A 131 -22.10 -0.72 17.34
N GLU A 132 -23.10 -1.42 16.87
CA GLU A 132 -22.90 -2.56 15.97
C GLU A 132 -22.55 -2.08 14.56
N ASN A 133 -21.36 -2.45 14.11
CA ASN A 133 -20.92 -2.28 12.74
C ASN A 133 -19.92 -3.41 12.38
N PRO A 134 -20.39 -4.49 11.75
CA PRO A 134 -19.54 -5.64 11.43
C PRO A 134 -18.50 -5.37 10.35
N ASN A 135 -18.49 -4.17 9.74
CA ASN A 135 -17.53 -3.81 8.72
C ASN A 135 -16.24 -3.16 9.29
N VAL A 136 -16.22 -2.87 10.60
CA VAL A 136 -14.99 -2.42 11.26
C VAL A 136 -13.94 -3.54 11.19
N GLY A 137 -12.77 -3.21 10.66
CA GLY A 137 -11.69 -4.18 10.47
C GLY A 137 -11.76 -4.99 9.17
N GLU A 138 -12.89 -5.01 8.47
CA GLU A 138 -13.05 -5.69 7.18
C GLU A 138 -12.54 -4.83 6.00
N ASN A 139 -12.56 -5.38 4.79
CA ASN A 139 -12.12 -4.71 3.55
C ASN A 139 -10.62 -4.34 3.53
N LEU A 140 -9.77 -5.03 4.30
CA LEU A 140 -8.32 -4.83 4.21
C LEU A 140 -7.84 -5.09 2.79
N GLN A 141 -7.16 -4.12 2.22
CA GLN A 141 -6.54 -4.16 0.91
C GLN A 141 -5.06 -3.80 1.04
N ASP A 142 -4.23 -4.35 0.16
CA ASP A 142 -2.81 -4.00 0.09
C ASP A 142 -2.28 -4.27 -1.31
N HIS A 143 -1.32 -3.49 -1.76
CA HIS A 143 -0.61 -3.75 -3.01
C HIS A 143 0.31 -4.94 -2.83
N LEU A 144 0.01 -6.02 -3.53
CA LEU A 144 0.89 -7.18 -3.61
C LEU A 144 1.98 -6.92 -4.65
N ILE A 145 3.25 -6.99 -4.23
CA ILE A 145 4.41 -6.84 -5.11
C ILE A 145 5.03 -8.19 -5.42
N ILE A 146 5.31 -8.43 -6.69
CA ILE A 146 5.99 -9.61 -7.20
C ILE A 146 7.37 -9.18 -7.70
N SER A 147 8.41 -9.98 -7.50
CA SER A 147 9.76 -9.69 -7.98
C SER A 147 10.35 -10.86 -8.77
N VAL A 148 11.01 -10.51 -9.87
CA VAL A 148 11.88 -11.42 -10.62
C VAL A 148 13.20 -10.72 -10.87
N SER A 149 14.31 -11.35 -10.45
CA SER A 149 15.66 -10.81 -10.61
C SER A 149 16.37 -11.47 -11.79
N PHE A 150 17.06 -10.67 -12.59
CA PHE A 150 17.83 -11.08 -13.75
C PHE A 150 19.31 -10.75 -13.52
N GLU A 151 20.21 -11.70 -13.81
CA GLU A 151 21.65 -11.46 -13.74
C GLU A 151 22.02 -10.31 -14.67
N ALA A 152 22.75 -9.34 -14.12
CA ALA A 152 23.20 -8.15 -14.84
C ALA A 152 24.33 -8.52 -15.83
N ALA A 153 24.43 -7.78 -16.94
CA ALA A 153 25.52 -7.93 -17.88
C ALA A 153 26.88 -7.62 -17.22
N ASP A 154 27.93 -8.23 -17.72
CA ASP A 154 29.28 -8.04 -17.20
C ASP A 154 29.67 -6.55 -17.23
N GLY A 155 30.25 -6.06 -16.15
CA GLY A 155 30.61 -4.64 -15.97
C GLY A 155 29.46 -3.73 -15.49
N VAL A 156 28.23 -4.22 -15.39
CA VAL A 156 27.13 -3.45 -14.80
C VAL A 156 27.24 -3.46 -13.28
N GLN A 157 27.44 -2.29 -12.69
CA GLN A 157 27.44 -2.14 -11.24
C GLN A 157 26.00 -2.14 -10.69
N THR A 158 25.81 -2.89 -9.61
CA THR A 158 24.55 -3.04 -8.91
C THR A 158 24.70 -2.81 -7.41
N GLY A 159 23.59 -2.75 -6.68
CA GLY A 159 23.60 -2.44 -5.25
C GLY A 159 24.31 -3.47 -4.38
N GLU A 160 24.52 -4.69 -4.88
CA GLU A 160 25.24 -5.76 -4.15
C GLU A 160 26.69 -5.36 -3.80
N ILE A 161 27.28 -4.42 -4.53
CA ILE A 161 28.62 -3.91 -4.19
C ILE A 161 28.64 -3.27 -2.80
N MET A 162 27.54 -2.65 -2.36
CA MET A 162 27.44 -2.05 -1.04
C MET A 162 27.56 -3.06 0.12
N MET A 163 27.25 -4.32 -0.16
CA MET A 163 27.33 -5.41 0.84
C MET A 163 28.63 -6.19 0.72
N ARG A 164 29.20 -6.27 -0.49
CA ARG A 164 30.43 -7.04 -0.75
C ARG A 164 31.71 -6.27 -0.48
N ASP A 165 31.69 -4.97 -0.73
CA ASP A 165 32.85 -4.10 -0.49
C ASP A 165 32.59 -3.19 0.71
N PRO A 166 33.25 -3.44 1.86
CA PRO A 166 33.05 -2.67 3.08
C PRO A 166 33.49 -1.20 2.97
N THR A 167 34.19 -0.81 1.90
CA THR A 167 34.61 0.57 1.70
C THR A 167 33.57 1.43 1.02
N VAL A 168 32.60 0.81 0.33
CA VAL A 168 31.59 1.53 -0.49
C VAL A 168 30.60 2.30 0.37
N MET A 169 29.98 1.68 1.38
CA MET A 169 29.02 2.39 2.23
C MET A 169 29.61 3.58 2.98
N PRO A 170 30.80 3.47 3.61
CA PRO A 170 31.47 4.64 4.20
C PRO A 170 31.74 5.76 3.19
N ALA A 171 32.18 5.43 1.96
CA ALA A 171 32.41 6.41 0.92
C ALA A 171 31.12 7.12 0.47
N LEU A 172 30.03 6.38 0.26
CA LEU A 172 28.72 6.96 -0.06
C LEU A 172 28.19 7.84 1.08
N MET A 173 28.38 7.42 2.32
CA MET A 173 27.99 8.20 3.49
C MET A 173 28.81 9.49 3.61
N ALA A 174 30.11 9.45 3.34
CA ALA A 174 30.97 10.64 3.33
C ALA A 174 30.52 11.66 2.26
N MET A 175 30.17 11.20 1.05
CA MET A 175 29.60 12.06 0.00
C MET A 175 28.31 12.72 0.47
N TYR A 176 27.39 11.92 1.04
CA TYR A 176 26.12 12.44 1.53
C TYR A 176 26.29 13.43 2.68
N GLN A 177 27.17 13.15 3.64
CA GLN A 177 27.45 14.05 4.77
C GLN A 177 28.11 15.36 4.34
N LYS A 178 28.93 15.33 3.28
CA LYS A 178 29.64 16.51 2.79
C LYS A 178 28.71 17.53 2.15
N ASP A 179 27.88 17.13 1.23
CA ASP A 179 27.08 18.03 0.39
C ASP A 179 25.74 17.40 -0.09
N HIS A 180 25.30 16.33 0.57
CA HIS A 180 24.12 15.55 0.22
C HIS A 180 24.14 14.98 -1.21
N SER A 181 25.36 14.83 -1.80
CA SER A 181 25.54 14.22 -3.12
C SER A 181 25.56 12.69 -3.07
N GLY A 182 25.66 12.10 -4.24
CA GLY A 182 25.71 10.64 -4.39
C GLY A 182 24.34 9.95 -4.27
N PRO A 183 24.34 8.62 -4.41
CA PRO A 183 23.10 7.85 -4.55
C PRO A 183 22.22 7.83 -3.30
N LEU A 184 22.77 8.08 -2.09
CA LEU A 184 21.98 8.04 -0.85
C LEU A 184 20.94 9.18 -0.76
N GLY A 185 21.20 10.31 -1.45
CA GLY A 185 20.27 11.45 -1.50
C GLY A 185 19.28 11.41 -2.67
N HIS A 186 19.16 10.30 -3.37
CA HIS A 186 18.31 10.18 -4.55
C HIS A 186 17.36 8.99 -4.47
N HIS A 187 16.19 9.16 -5.07
CA HIS A 187 15.30 8.03 -5.36
C HIS A 187 15.77 7.32 -6.63
N PHE A 188 15.99 6.00 -6.55
CA PHE A 188 16.60 5.22 -7.63
C PHE A 188 15.74 4.03 -8.10
N VAL A 189 14.43 4.08 -7.83
CA VAL A 189 13.47 3.08 -8.31
C VAL A 189 12.57 3.71 -9.37
N PRO A 190 12.96 3.68 -10.66
CA PRO A 190 12.09 4.12 -11.74
C PRO A 190 10.80 3.30 -11.80
N MET A 191 9.70 3.95 -12.13
CA MET A 191 8.38 3.33 -12.16
C MET A 191 7.75 3.43 -13.56
N ALA A 192 6.78 2.55 -13.81
CA ALA A 192 5.90 2.60 -14.96
C ALA A 192 4.52 2.12 -14.54
N GLN A 193 3.49 2.63 -15.19
CA GLN A 193 2.13 2.11 -15.07
C GLN A 193 1.78 1.38 -16.37
N PHE A 194 1.14 0.22 -16.27
CA PHE A 194 0.83 -0.55 -17.46
C PHE A 194 -0.49 -1.32 -17.32
N ARG A 195 -1.15 -1.50 -18.45
CA ARG A 195 -2.35 -2.34 -18.58
C ARG A 195 -1.96 -3.78 -18.88
N VAL A 196 -2.87 -4.70 -18.63
CA VAL A 196 -2.73 -6.07 -19.15
C VAL A 196 -2.57 -6.02 -20.68
N PRO A 197 -1.57 -6.71 -21.27
CA PRO A 197 -1.28 -6.62 -22.70
C PRO A 197 -2.49 -6.89 -23.62
N GLU A 198 -3.36 -7.80 -23.24
CA GLU A 198 -4.56 -8.17 -23.97
C GLU A 198 -5.55 -7.02 -24.14
N THR A 199 -5.49 -6.01 -23.26
CA THR A 199 -6.35 -4.82 -23.35
C THR A 199 -5.99 -3.88 -24.51
N PHE A 200 -4.87 -4.09 -25.19
CA PHE A 200 -4.48 -3.36 -26.39
C PHE A 200 -5.01 -3.99 -27.69
N GLY A 201 -5.57 -5.18 -27.61
CA GLY A 201 -6.19 -5.86 -28.75
C GLY A 201 -7.56 -5.28 -29.14
N PRO A 202 -8.15 -5.77 -30.22
CA PRO A 202 -9.42 -5.27 -30.77
C PRO A 202 -10.60 -5.37 -29.80
N ASN A 203 -10.59 -6.35 -28.89
CA ASN A 203 -11.61 -6.54 -27.86
C ASN A 203 -11.10 -6.13 -26.46
N GLY A 204 -10.09 -5.27 -26.41
CA GLY A 204 -9.36 -4.98 -25.17
C GLY A 204 -10.21 -4.40 -24.05
N LYS A 205 -11.23 -3.59 -24.35
CA LYS A 205 -12.15 -3.02 -23.36
C LYS A 205 -12.98 -4.09 -22.62
N GLU A 206 -13.31 -5.18 -23.34
CA GLU A 206 -14.13 -6.26 -22.80
C GLU A 206 -13.29 -7.33 -22.07
N PHE A 207 -11.96 -7.27 -22.16
CA PHE A 207 -11.10 -8.32 -21.64
C PHE A 207 -11.25 -8.49 -20.12
N ILE A 208 -11.06 -7.43 -19.35
CA ILE A 208 -11.17 -7.48 -17.87
C ILE A 208 -12.60 -7.83 -17.42
N PRO A 209 -13.68 -7.17 -17.92
CA PRO A 209 -15.05 -7.55 -17.58
C PRO A 209 -15.39 -9.01 -17.93
N SER A 210 -14.96 -9.50 -19.08
CA SER A 210 -15.21 -10.89 -19.49
C SER A 210 -14.46 -11.89 -18.62
N LEU A 211 -13.22 -11.59 -18.27
CA LEU A 211 -12.41 -12.41 -17.37
C LEU A 211 -13.06 -12.46 -15.98
N LEU A 212 -13.45 -11.31 -15.42
CA LEU A 212 -14.15 -11.23 -14.15
C LEU A 212 -15.39 -12.09 -14.14
N LYS A 213 -16.25 -11.96 -15.16
CA LYS A 213 -17.48 -12.77 -15.28
C LYS A 213 -17.21 -14.28 -15.30
N THR A 214 -16.04 -14.67 -15.85
CA THR A 214 -15.70 -16.09 -16.04
C THR A 214 -15.15 -16.72 -14.78
N ILE A 215 -14.30 -15.99 -14.03
CA ILE A 215 -13.52 -16.58 -12.92
C ILE A 215 -13.89 -16.06 -11.53
N SER A 216 -14.77 -15.05 -11.42
CA SER A 216 -15.20 -14.52 -10.13
C SER A 216 -15.92 -15.59 -9.30
N PRO A 217 -15.65 -15.69 -7.99
CA PRO A 217 -16.32 -16.61 -7.10
C PRO A 217 -17.83 -16.33 -7.06
N LYS A 218 -18.66 -17.37 -7.15
CA LYS A 218 -20.13 -17.25 -7.07
C LYS A 218 -20.63 -16.92 -5.67
N SER A 219 -19.79 -17.06 -4.65
CA SER A 219 -20.13 -16.86 -3.23
C SER A 219 -19.93 -15.44 -2.74
N LEU A 220 -19.56 -14.50 -3.62
CA LEU A 220 -19.36 -13.11 -3.23
C LEU A 220 -20.68 -12.43 -2.86
N SER A 221 -20.65 -11.57 -1.85
CA SER A 221 -21.77 -10.69 -1.52
C SER A 221 -22.09 -9.73 -2.68
N GLU A 222 -23.32 -9.22 -2.74
CA GLU A 222 -23.72 -8.22 -3.75
C GLU A 222 -22.82 -6.97 -3.68
N HIS A 223 -22.46 -6.55 -2.47
CA HIS A 223 -21.55 -5.42 -2.26
C HIS A 223 -20.18 -5.70 -2.87
N GLN A 224 -19.59 -6.88 -2.63
CA GLN A 224 -18.29 -7.22 -3.20
C GLN A 224 -18.36 -7.35 -4.72
N GLN A 225 -19.44 -7.91 -5.28
CA GLN A 225 -19.65 -7.96 -6.74
C GLN A 225 -19.71 -6.56 -7.35
N LEU A 226 -20.35 -5.60 -6.66
CA LEU A 226 -20.37 -4.20 -7.09
C LEU A 226 -18.96 -3.57 -7.06
N GLN A 227 -18.21 -3.78 -5.97
CA GLN A 227 -16.82 -3.32 -5.88
C GLN A 227 -15.97 -3.91 -7.01
N ASP A 228 -16.08 -5.20 -7.27
CA ASP A 228 -15.35 -5.89 -8.34
C ASP A 228 -15.67 -5.29 -9.72
N THR A 229 -16.93 -4.93 -9.95
CA THR A 229 -17.34 -4.26 -11.19
C THR A 229 -16.69 -2.89 -11.34
N VAL A 230 -16.68 -2.10 -10.26
CA VAL A 230 -16.01 -0.78 -10.24
C VAL A 230 -14.50 -0.93 -10.44
N ILE A 231 -13.87 -1.91 -9.80
CA ILE A 231 -12.45 -2.20 -9.96
C ILE A 231 -12.15 -2.59 -11.41
N ALA A 232 -12.95 -3.45 -12.01
CA ALA A 232 -12.77 -3.88 -13.41
C ALA A 232 -12.84 -2.69 -14.39
N ASP A 233 -13.70 -1.70 -14.14
CA ASP A 233 -13.77 -0.47 -14.93
C ASP A 233 -12.53 0.41 -14.73
N ILE A 234 -12.10 0.63 -13.48
CA ILE A 234 -10.87 1.38 -13.15
C ILE A 234 -9.63 0.73 -13.78
N LEU A 235 -9.54 -0.59 -13.80
CA LEU A 235 -8.42 -1.34 -14.39
C LEU A 235 -8.32 -1.20 -15.91
N SER A 236 -9.32 -0.60 -16.58
CA SER A 236 -9.22 -0.22 -17.99
C SER A 236 -8.07 0.76 -18.25
N SER A 237 -7.62 1.52 -17.23
CA SER A 237 -6.49 2.46 -17.36
C SER A 237 -5.15 1.78 -17.04
N ALA A 238 -4.87 1.37 -15.82
CA ALA A 238 -3.62 0.74 -15.44
C ALA A 238 -3.85 -0.36 -14.40
N THR A 239 -3.50 -1.60 -14.74
CA THR A 239 -3.66 -2.74 -13.84
C THR A 239 -2.50 -2.89 -12.87
N MET A 240 -1.30 -2.49 -13.27
CA MET A 240 -0.09 -2.76 -12.51
C MET A 240 0.93 -1.63 -12.56
N GLN A 241 1.60 -1.39 -11.44
CA GLN A 241 2.79 -0.56 -11.34
C GLN A 241 4.02 -1.44 -11.50
N HIS A 242 4.84 -1.15 -12.50
CA HIS A 242 6.13 -1.79 -12.70
C HIS A 242 7.25 -0.93 -12.12
N MET A 243 8.23 -1.58 -11.53
CA MET A 243 9.40 -0.96 -10.91
C MET A 243 10.66 -1.72 -11.29
N ILE A 244 11.81 -1.05 -11.25
CA ILE A 244 13.11 -1.67 -11.47
C ILE A 244 14.08 -1.26 -10.36
N ALA A 245 14.81 -2.21 -9.83
CA ALA A 245 15.89 -1.97 -8.88
C ALA A 245 17.17 -2.61 -9.37
N LYS A 246 18.29 -1.88 -9.27
CA LYS A 246 19.63 -2.39 -9.62
C LYS A 246 20.25 -3.15 -8.45
N MET A 247 19.56 -4.18 -8.01
CA MET A 247 19.99 -5.10 -6.94
C MET A 247 19.12 -6.34 -6.98
N GLN A 248 19.58 -7.43 -6.37
CA GLN A 248 18.79 -8.60 -6.11
C GLN A 248 17.66 -8.27 -5.13
N PHE A 249 16.46 -8.73 -5.44
CA PHE A 249 15.33 -8.66 -4.56
C PHE A 249 14.72 -10.04 -4.43
N ASN A 250 15.06 -10.75 -3.35
CA ASN A 250 14.63 -12.11 -3.11
C ASN A 250 13.48 -12.16 -2.08
N ILE A 251 12.25 -12.24 -2.57
CA ILE A 251 11.06 -12.25 -1.73
C ILE A 251 10.95 -13.53 -0.90
N SER A 252 11.44 -14.66 -1.40
CA SER A 252 11.39 -15.92 -0.68
C SER A 252 12.28 -15.96 0.57
N ALA A 253 13.22 -15.03 0.72
CA ALA A 253 14.12 -14.95 1.88
C ALA A 253 13.43 -14.51 3.18
N GLY A 254 12.21 -13.97 3.13
CA GLY A 254 11.44 -13.54 4.30
C GLY A 254 10.63 -12.27 4.11
N SER A 255 9.95 -11.86 5.17
CA SER A 255 9.06 -10.69 5.17
C SER A 255 9.77 -9.36 5.52
N LYS A 256 11.03 -9.41 5.97
CA LYS A 256 11.79 -8.19 6.29
C LYS A 256 12.53 -7.69 5.06
N ILE A 257 12.40 -6.40 4.76
CA ILE A 257 13.09 -5.77 3.63
C ILE A 257 14.62 -6.01 3.65
N THR A 258 15.21 -6.03 4.84
CA THR A 258 16.64 -6.30 5.03
C THR A 258 17.04 -7.71 4.58
N ASP A 259 16.16 -8.68 4.70
CA ASP A 259 16.43 -10.06 4.29
C ASP A 259 16.23 -10.20 2.77
N MET A 260 15.22 -9.53 2.22
CA MET A 260 14.94 -9.53 0.77
C MET A 260 16.09 -8.94 -0.06
N VAL A 261 16.81 -7.95 0.45
CA VAL A 261 17.91 -7.26 -0.27
C VAL A 261 19.31 -7.81 0.04
N LYS A 262 19.42 -8.81 0.91
CA LYS A 262 20.74 -9.40 1.27
C LYS A 262 21.45 -10.11 0.14
N GLY A 263 20.73 -10.57 -0.88
CA GLY A 263 21.29 -11.25 -2.02
C GLY A 263 21.82 -12.65 -1.69
N ASP A 264 20.93 -13.65 -1.69
CA ASP A 264 21.27 -15.03 -1.38
C ASP A 264 22.04 -15.74 -2.50
N VAL A 265 22.06 -15.15 -3.68
CA VAL A 265 22.73 -15.71 -4.88
C VAL A 265 23.86 -14.81 -5.30
N ASP A 266 25.07 -15.37 -5.43
CA ASP A 266 26.22 -14.65 -5.92
C ASP A 266 25.99 -14.09 -7.32
N GLY A 267 26.47 -12.86 -7.55
CA GLY A 267 26.34 -12.16 -8.82
C GLY A 267 25.76 -10.75 -8.66
N ASN A 268 25.64 -10.05 -9.74
CA ASN A 268 24.98 -8.76 -9.83
C ASN A 268 23.63 -8.94 -10.50
N TYR A 269 22.60 -8.30 -9.95
CA TYR A 269 21.23 -8.49 -10.43
C TYR A 269 20.52 -7.18 -10.68
N ILE A 270 19.56 -7.24 -11.58
CA ILE A 270 18.53 -6.21 -11.79
C ILE A 270 17.20 -6.88 -11.54
N SER A 271 16.45 -6.39 -10.57
CA SER A 271 15.12 -6.89 -10.23
C SER A 271 14.04 -6.07 -10.91
N PHE A 272 13.10 -6.78 -11.50
CA PHE A 272 11.86 -6.25 -12.03
C PHE A 272 10.75 -6.59 -11.07
N MET A 273 10.07 -5.57 -10.60
CA MET A 273 8.99 -5.71 -9.64
C MET A 273 7.68 -5.22 -10.26
N ALA A 274 6.59 -5.85 -9.89
CA ALA A 274 5.27 -5.46 -10.34
C ALA A 274 4.30 -5.49 -9.15
N ALA A 275 3.51 -4.43 -8.97
CA ALA A 275 2.52 -4.32 -7.90
C ALA A 275 1.12 -4.10 -8.48
N LEU A 276 0.17 -4.96 -8.08
CA LEU A 276 -1.23 -4.88 -8.52
C LEU A 276 -1.87 -3.60 -7.96
N ASN A 277 -2.39 -2.75 -8.84
CA ASN A 277 -2.90 -1.44 -8.45
C ASN A 277 -4.20 -1.50 -7.64
N HIS A 278 -5.12 -2.36 -8.02
CA HIS A 278 -6.43 -2.48 -7.37
C HIS A 278 -6.73 -3.96 -7.18
N PRO A 279 -6.40 -4.54 -6.01
CA PRO A 279 -6.68 -5.94 -5.72
C PRO A 279 -8.18 -6.19 -5.57
N PHE A 280 -8.63 -7.38 -5.96
CA PHE A 280 -9.96 -7.90 -5.72
C PHE A 280 -10.07 -8.63 -4.38
N SER A 281 -8.97 -9.23 -3.90
CA SER A 281 -8.89 -9.88 -2.60
C SER A 281 -9.16 -8.90 -1.46
N ARG A 282 -9.88 -9.36 -0.44
CA ARG A 282 -10.21 -8.60 0.77
C ARG A 282 -9.83 -9.40 2.00
N GLY A 283 -9.06 -8.78 2.85
CA GLY A 283 -8.69 -9.30 4.16
C GLY A 283 -9.37 -8.58 5.30
N SER A 284 -8.90 -8.83 6.53
CA SER A 284 -9.42 -8.22 7.74
C SER A 284 -8.36 -7.97 8.80
N ILE A 285 -8.67 -7.09 9.74
CA ILE A 285 -7.85 -6.79 10.92
C ILE A 285 -8.79 -6.65 12.10
N HIS A 286 -8.64 -7.52 13.10
CA HIS A 286 -9.50 -7.54 14.27
C HIS A 286 -8.70 -7.66 15.56
N ILE A 287 -9.29 -7.28 16.69
CA ILE A 287 -8.69 -7.46 18.01
C ILE A 287 -8.37 -8.93 18.28
N ALA A 288 -7.20 -9.18 18.89
CA ALA A 288 -6.83 -10.50 19.42
C ALA A 288 -7.29 -10.69 20.87
N SER A 289 -7.55 -9.59 21.58
CA SER A 289 -8.00 -9.56 22.97
C SER A 289 -8.59 -8.18 23.31
N ALA A 290 -9.09 -8.01 24.53
CA ALA A 290 -9.51 -6.71 25.05
C ALA A 290 -8.33 -5.79 25.47
N SER A 291 -7.08 -6.22 25.31
CA SER A 291 -5.89 -5.47 25.68
C SER A 291 -5.38 -4.61 24.51
N PRO A 292 -5.17 -3.30 24.69
CA PRO A 292 -4.59 -2.45 23.66
C PRO A 292 -3.10 -2.73 23.39
N LYS A 293 -2.44 -3.54 24.24
CA LYS A 293 -1.03 -3.93 24.11
C LYS A 293 -0.84 -5.08 23.15
N ASP A 294 -1.88 -5.88 22.93
CA ASP A 294 -1.81 -7.02 22.04
C ASP A 294 -1.95 -6.54 20.60
N ASP A 295 -1.12 -7.07 19.72
CA ASP A 295 -1.27 -6.76 18.31
C ASP A 295 -2.55 -7.39 17.75
N PRO A 296 -3.24 -6.72 16.82
CA PRO A 296 -4.43 -7.27 16.21
C PRO A 296 -4.08 -8.49 15.34
N VAL A 297 -5.06 -9.35 15.15
CA VAL A 297 -5.00 -10.43 14.14
C VAL A 297 -5.12 -9.80 12.77
N VAL A 298 -4.11 -10.00 11.92
CA VAL A 298 -4.08 -9.50 10.55
C VAL A 298 -4.22 -10.68 9.60
N ASP A 299 -5.31 -10.73 8.86
CA ASP A 299 -5.56 -11.73 7.81
C ASP A 299 -5.70 -11.02 6.45
N PRO A 300 -4.62 -10.87 5.68
CA PRO A 300 -4.67 -10.12 4.42
C PRO A 300 -5.38 -10.87 3.29
N ARG A 301 -5.55 -12.18 3.39
CA ARG A 301 -6.17 -13.05 2.36
C ARG A 301 -5.65 -12.76 0.95
N TYR A 302 -4.34 -12.55 0.80
CA TYR A 302 -3.73 -12.31 -0.50
C TYR A 302 -4.07 -13.41 -1.49
N LEU A 303 -4.34 -13.02 -2.74
CA LEU A 303 -4.66 -13.93 -3.84
C LEU A 303 -5.91 -14.82 -3.59
N SER A 304 -6.76 -14.46 -2.64
CA SER A 304 -8.01 -15.19 -2.39
C SER A 304 -9.03 -15.00 -3.51
N HIS A 305 -8.97 -13.89 -4.24
CA HIS A 305 -9.76 -13.68 -5.45
C HIS A 305 -8.96 -14.08 -6.70
N PRO A 306 -9.51 -14.95 -7.59
CA PRO A 306 -8.77 -15.46 -8.76
C PRO A 306 -8.27 -14.39 -9.73
N MET A 307 -8.96 -13.24 -9.81
CA MET A 307 -8.54 -12.13 -10.66
C MET A 307 -7.15 -11.63 -10.31
N ASP A 308 -6.78 -11.57 -9.03
CA ASP A 308 -5.49 -11.03 -8.61
C ASP A 308 -4.33 -11.87 -9.15
N ILE A 309 -4.43 -13.20 -9.03
CA ILE A 309 -3.39 -14.08 -9.54
C ILE A 309 -3.33 -14.08 -11.07
N GLU A 310 -4.49 -14.00 -11.73
CA GLU A 310 -4.57 -14.00 -13.20
C GLU A 310 -3.95 -12.73 -13.79
N LEU A 311 -4.29 -11.56 -13.23
CA LEU A 311 -3.73 -10.28 -13.68
C LEU A 311 -2.23 -10.20 -13.38
N CYS A 312 -1.81 -10.55 -12.18
CA CYS A 312 -0.41 -10.57 -11.79
C CYS A 312 0.42 -11.49 -12.69
N ALA A 313 -0.06 -12.69 -13.00
CA ALA A 313 0.64 -13.65 -13.83
C ALA A 313 0.87 -13.14 -15.27
N ARG A 314 -0.11 -12.46 -15.86
CA ARG A 314 0.03 -11.84 -17.19
C ARG A 314 1.08 -10.73 -17.22
N HIS A 315 1.18 -9.95 -16.16
CA HIS A 315 2.23 -8.96 -16.02
C HIS A 315 3.61 -9.59 -15.77
N VAL A 316 3.68 -10.73 -15.09
CA VAL A 316 4.93 -11.51 -14.98
C VAL A 316 5.35 -12.08 -16.34
N GLN A 317 4.41 -12.61 -17.14
CA GLN A 317 4.70 -13.01 -18.53
C GLN A 317 5.23 -11.84 -19.37
N PHE A 318 4.63 -10.65 -19.24
CA PHE A 318 5.05 -9.45 -19.95
C PHE A 318 6.49 -9.02 -19.65
N LEU A 319 7.08 -9.43 -18.52
CA LEU A 319 8.49 -9.17 -18.23
C LEU A 319 9.41 -9.74 -19.33
N SER A 320 9.02 -10.80 -20.05
CA SER A 320 9.76 -11.33 -21.20
C SER A 320 9.92 -10.25 -22.30
N THR A 321 8.85 -9.53 -22.62
CA THR A 321 8.88 -8.43 -23.60
C THR A 321 9.71 -7.26 -23.06
N LEU A 322 9.50 -6.86 -21.82
CA LEU A 322 10.20 -5.72 -21.24
C LEU A 322 11.73 -5.96 -21.18
N THR A 323 12.14 -7.16 -20.73
CA THR A 323 13.55 -7.50 -20.57
C THR A 323 14.28 -7.77 -21.88
N SER A 324 13.57 -8.11 -22.95
CA SER A 324 14.13 -8.25 -24.30
C SER A 324 14.18 -6.94 -25.10
N THR A 325 13.52 -5.88 -24.61
CA THR A 325 13.45 -4.59 -25.32
C THR A 325 14.70 -3.74 -25.07
N ALA A 326 15.44 -3.39 -26.16
CA ALA A 326 16.58 -2.49 -26.07
C ALA A 326 16.13 -1.03 -25.83
N PRO A 327 16.90 -0.21 -25.07
CA PRO A 327 18.25 -0.50 -24.56
C PRO A 327 18.31 -1.26 -23.24
N LEU A 328 17.19 -1.57 -22.58
CA LEU A 328 17.17 -2.22 -21.27
C LEU A 328 17.79 -3.62 -21.31
N SER A 329 17.51 -4.39 -22.38
CA SER A 329 18.07 -5.74 -22.56
C SER A 329 19.61 -5.79 -22.55
N GLN A 330 20.28 -4.69 -22.92
CA GLN A 330 21.75 -4.60 -22.93
C GLN A 330 22.39 -4.62 -21.53
N PHE A 331 21.58 -4.35 -20.48
CA PHE A 331 22.04 -4.38 -19.11
C PHE A 331 21.84 -5.76 -18.44
N LEU A 332 21.22 -6.69 -19.14
CA LEU A 332 20.94 -8.04 -18.68
C LEU A 332 21.89 -9.03 -19.37
N LYS A 333 22.38 -9.99 -18.61
CA LYS A 333 23.26 -11.03 -19.13
C LYS A 333 22.47 -12.01 -19.98
N PRO A 334 22.84 -12.18 -21.28
CA PRO A 334 22.27 -13.23 -22.10
C PRO A 334 22.50 -14.59 -21.43
N LYS A 335 21.49 -15.43 -21.38
CA LYS A 335 21.53 -16.75 -20.66
C LYS A 335 21.93 -16.66 -19.19
N GLY A 336 21.91 -15.45 -18.60
CA GLY A 336 22.23 -15.25 -17.19
C GLY A 336 21.19 -15.90 -16.27
N ARG A 337 21.57 -16.02 -15.01
CA ARG A 337 20.68 -16.61 -13.97
C ARG A 337 19.45 -15.74 -13.75
N ARG A 338 18.36 -16.38 -13.29
CA ARG A 338 17.08 -15.76 -12.91
C ARG A 338 16.73 -16.16 -11.48
N ILE A 339 16.03 -15.32 -10.77
CA ILE A 339 15.49 -15.63 -9.46
C ILE A 339 13.99 -15.29 -9.48
N PRO A 340 13.12 -16.30 -9.36
CA PRO A 340 13.42 -17.74 -9.25
C PRO A 340 13.94 -18.34 -10.57
N ALA A 341 14.77 -19.37 -10.46
CA ALA A 341 15.45 -19.98 -11.62
C ALA A 341 14.50 -20.60 -12.64
N TYR A 342 13.31 -21.01 -12.22
CA TYR A 342 12.29 -21.59 -13.10
C TYR A 342 11.45 -20.56 -13.84
N ALA A 343 11.55 -19.26 -13.49
CA ALA A 343 10.66 -18.22 -14.01
C ALA A 343 10.81 -17.98 -15.52
N PHE A 344 12.05 -18.03 -16.03
CA PHE A 344 12.32 -17.72 -17.44
C PHE A 344 13.30 -18.73 -18.02
N ARG A 345 12.88 -19.38 -19.11
CA ARG A 345 13.76 -20.16 -19.98
C ARG A 345 14.09 -19.33 -21.20
N GLU A 346 15.33 -19.40 -21.65
CA GLU A 346 15.77 -18.63 -22.80
C GLU A 346 15.06 -19.07 -24.08
N GLY A 347 14.53 -18.08 -24.84
CA GLY A 347 13.86 -18.31 -26.13
C GLY A 347 12.43 -18.85 -26.00
N GLU A 348 11.92 -19.02 -24.79
CA GLU A 348 10.54 -19.44 -24.56
C GLU A 348 9.72 -18.28 -23.96
N GLU A 349 8.49 -18.11 -24.42
CA GLU A 349 7.51 -17.31 -23.70
C GLU A 349 7.20 -18.01 -22.37
N MET A 350 7.08 -17.24 -21.29
CA MET A 350 6.72 -17.81 -20.00
C MET A 350 5.29 -18.36 -20.06
N ASP A 351 5.13 -19.62 -19.71
CA ASP A 351 3.84 -20.25 -19.55
C ASP A 351 3.04 -19.58 -18.42
N LEU A 352 1.72 -19.44 -18.60
CA LEU A 352 0.85 -18.75 -17.63
C LEU A 352 0.83 -19.46 -16.26
N GLU A 353 0.86 -20.78 -16.23
CA GLU A 353 0.87 -21.53 -14.97
C GLU A 353 2.21 -21.38 -14.23
N ILE A 354 3.32 -21.29 -14.96
CA ILE A 354 4.62 -20.92 -14.39
C ILE A 354 4.56 -19.48 -13.82
N ALA A 355 3.98 -18.54 -14.54
CA ALA A 355 3.79 -17.18 -14.05
C ALA A 355 2.91 -17.13 -12.80
N LYS A 356 1.82 -17.87 -12.75
CA LYS A 356 0.98 -18.04 -11.55
C LYS A 356 1.75 -18.64 -10.37
N LYS A 357 2.65 -19.59 -10.64
CA LYS A 357 3.54 -20.15 -9.61
C LYS A 357 4.48 -19.07 -9.05
N VAL A 358 5.09 -18.24 -9.92
CA VAL A 358 5.92 -17.11 -9.49
C VAL A 358 5.10 -16.16 -8.60
N VAL A 359 3.87 -15.83 -8.99
CA VAL A 359 2.98 -14.97 -8.19
C VAL A 359 2.74 -15.56 -6.81
N ARG A 360 2.43 -16.86 -6.70
CA ARG A 360 2.16 -17.50 -5.40
C ARG A 360 3.37 -17.57 -4.48
N GLU A 361 4.55 -17.79 -5.04
CA GLU A 361 5.77 -18.08 -4.26
C GLU A 361 6.66 -16.81 -4.06
N HIS A 362 6.51 -15.80 -4.92
CA HIS A 362 7.37 -14.61 -4.94
C HIS A 362 6.59 -13.30 -4.86
N SER A 363 5.55 -13.29 -4.03
CA SER A 363 4.76 -12.09 -3.72
C SER A 363 4.86 -11.72 -2.25
N ILE A 364 4.82 -10.42 -1.97
CA ILE A 364 4.80 -9.87 -0.62
C ILE A 364 4.02 -8.55 -0.60
N SER A 365 3.63 -8.11 0.59
CA SER A 365 3.10 -6.76 0.81
C SER A 365 4.05 -5.67 0.26
N ASN A 366 3.51 -4.68 -0.43
CA ASN A 366 4.23 -3.44 -0.75
C ASN A 366 4.10 -2.39 0.36
N TYR A 367 3.69 -2.82 1.55
CA TYR A 367 3.51 -1.97 2.74
C TYR A 367 2.50 -0.83 2.54
N HIS A 368 1.42 -1.10 1.81
CA HIS A 368 0.34 -0.16 1.53
C HIS A 368 -1.03 -0.61 2.09
N PRO A 369 -1.13 -1.15 3.32
CA PRO A 369 -2.41 -1.60 3.85
C PRO A 369 -3.39 -0.44 3.96
N ALA A 370 -4.65 -0.69 3.60
CA ALA A 370 -5.72 0.31 3.58
C ALA A 370 -7.11 -0.34 3.72
N GLY A 371 -8.14 0.45 3.95
CA GLY A 371 -9.53 0.06 3.75
C GLY A 371 -10.30 -0.43 4.96
N THR A 372 -9.68 -0.67 6.10
CA THR A 372 -10.27 -1.33 7.28
C THR A 372 -11.32 -0.50 8.07
N CYS A 373 -11.53 0.76 7.69
CA CYS A 373 -12.62 1.63 8.16
C CYS A 373 -13.23 2.34 6.94
N GLY A 374 -13.56 1.57 5.90
CA GLY A 374 -13.91 2.07 4.57
C GLY A 374 -15.00 3.13 4.55
N MET A 375 -14.79 4.18 3.73
CA MET A 375 -15.80 5.21 3.47
C MET A 375 -16.84 4.68 2.47
N GLY A 376 -18.10 4.86 2.79
CA GLY A 376 -19.21 4.45 1.92
C GLY A 376 -20.55 4.47 2.62
N PRO A 377 -21.64 4.18 1.91
CA PRO A 377 -22.95 3.98 2.55
C PRO A 377 -22.88 2.86 3.59
N ARG A 378 -23.57 3.05 4.73
CA ARG A 378 -23.54 2.06 5.83
C ARG A 378 -24.04 0.70 5.38
N GLU A 379 -25.12 0.68 4.62
CA GLU A 379 -25.73 -0.54 4.06
C GLU A 379 -24.85 -1.25 3.03
N ALA A 380 -23.88 -0.53 2.47
CA ALA A 380 -22.89 -1.05 1.54
C ALA A 380 -21.51 -1.32 2.20
N GLY A 381 -21.48 -1.51 3.51
CA GLY A 381 -20.25 -1.86 4.23
C GLY A 381 -19.42 -0.67 4.73
N GLY A 382 -19.95 0.56 4.69
CA GLY A 382 -19.27 1.75 5.19
C GLY A 382 -19.09 1.74 6.70
N VAL A 383 -17.90 2.13 7.16
CA VAL A 383 -17.59 2.42 8.56
C VAL A 383 -17.72 3.91 8.82
N VAL A 384 -17.34 4.73 7.84
CA VAL A 384 -17.47 6.18 7.88
C VAL A 384 -18.25 6.71 6.68
N ASP A 385 -18.89 7.87 6.85
CA ASP A 385 -19.58 8.58 5.77
C ASP A 385 -18.62 9.42 4.90
N ALA A 386 -19.15 10.19 3.95
CA ALA A 386 -18.38 11.06 3.05
C ALA A 386 -17.67 12.22 3.77
N GLU A 387 -18.12 12.58 4.99
CA GLU A 387 -17.44 13.52 5.88
C GLU A 387 -16.48 12.83 6.86
N LEU A 388 -16.20 11.54 6.66
CA LEU A 388 -15.32 10.71 7.48
C LEU A 388 -15.82 10.49 8.91
N LYS A 389 -17.10 10.74 9.18
CA LYS A 389 -17.74 10.52 10.48
C LYS A 389 -18.08 9.05 10.66
N VAL A 390 -17.79 8.51 11.83
CA VAL A 390 -18.09 7.11 12.18
C VAL A 390 -19.61 6.95 12.35
N TYR A 391 -20.20 6.00 11.63
CA TYR A 391 -21.62 5.72 11.73
C TYR A 391 -22.04 5.32 13.14
N GLY A 392 -23.14 5.92 13.60
CA GLY A 392 -23.70 5.65 14.92
C GLY A 392 -23.02 6.33 16.10
N VAL A 393 -21.98 7.17 15.85
CA VAL A 393 -21.26 7.91 16.89
C VAL A 393 -21.19 9.38 16.55
N LYS A 394 -21.62 10.26 17.45
CA LYS A 394 -21.40 11.70 17.34
C LYS A 394 -20.01 12.09 17.81
N GLY A 395 -19.39 13.05 17.13
CA GLY A 395 -18.10 13.63 17.53
C GLY A 395 -16.90 12.72 17.32
N LEU A 396 -16.97 11.78 16.35
CA LEU A 396 -15.85 10.90 15.99
C LEU A 396 -15.68 10.81 14.48
N ARG A 397 -14.44 11.01 14.02
CA ARG A 397 -14.01 10.77 12.63
C ARG A 397 -12.83 9.81 12.58
N VAL A 398 -12.69 9.10 11.46
CA VAL A 398 -11.45 8.39 11.09
C VAL A 398 -10.80 9.13 9.93
N VAL A 399 -9.50 9.45 10.05
CA VAL A 399 -8.76 10.22 9.04
C VAL A 399 -7.38 9.60 8.84
N ASP A 400 -7.31 8.53 8.09
CA ASP A 400 -6.07 7.84 7.69
C ASP A 400 -6.34 6.89 6.50
N ALA A 401 -5.38 6.02 6.16
CA ALA A 401 -5.51 5.09 5.04
C ALA A 401 -6.62 4.05 5.22
N SER A 402 -7.13 3.83 6.43
CA SER A 402 -8.21 2.86 6.68
C SER A 402 -9.53 3.27 6.01
N VAL A 403 -9.69 4.56 5.67
CA VAL A 403 -10.95 5.06 5.07
C VAL A 403 -11.07 4.80 3.57
N PHE A 404 -10.03 4.35 2.89
CA PHE A 404 -10.13 4.08 1.45
C PHE A 404 -11.12 2.96 1.15
N PRO A 405 -12.20 3.19 0.39
CA PRO A 405 -13.13 2.12 0.00
C PRO A 405 -12.49 1.16 -1.02
N ILE A 406 -11.69 1.71 -1.93
CA ILE A 406 -10.88 1.00 -2.90
C ILE A 406 -9.47 1.58 -2.81
N LEU A 407 -8.46 0.71 -2.76
CA LEU A 407 -7.06 1.09 -2.67
C LEU A 407 -6.64 1.92 -3.89
N PRO A 408 -6.13 3.17 -3.72
CA PRO A 408 -5.63 3.98 -4.83
C PRO A 408 -4.40 3.35 -5.48
N ARG A 409 -4.26 3.51 -6.80
CA ARG A 409 -3.09 3.00 -7.53
C ARG A 409 -1.78 3.67 -7.10
N GLY A 410 -0.69 2.92 -7.19
CA GLY A 410 0.66 3.41 -6.90
C GLY A 410 0.94 3.57 -5.41
N ASN A 411 1.95 4.36 -5.06
CA ASN A 411 2.30 4.61 -3.66
C ASN A 411 1.27 5.53 -3.00
N ILE A 412 0.60 5.06 -1.94
CA ILE A 412 -0.60 5.71 -1.36
C ILE A 412 -0.33 6.96 -0.52
N ILE A 413 0.93 7.29 -0.21
CA ILE A 413 1.27 8.39 0.70
C ILE A 413 0.62 9.73 0.30
N THR A 414 0.63 10.07 -0.99
CA THR A 414 0.01 11.31 -1.50
C THR A 414 -1.50 11.30 -1.32
N SER A 415 -2.15 10.16 -1.54
CA SER A 415 -3.59 9.98 -1.33
C SER A 415 -3.97 10.13 0.14
N VAL A 416 -3.12 9.62 1.06
CA VAL A 416 -3.32 9.80 2.51
C VAL A 416 -3.23 11.26 2.90
N TYR A 417 -2.24 12.00 2.38
CA TYR A 417 -2.16 13.45 2.61
C TYR A 417 -3.37 14.20 2.04
N ALA A 418 -3.85 13.82 0.85
CA ALA A 418 -5.05 14.43 0.26
C ALA A 418 -6.31 14.23 1.12
N VAL A 419 -6.48 13.03 1.70
CA VAL A 419 -7.56 12.77 2.66
C VAL A 419 -7.41 13.63 3.91
N ALA A 420 -6.20 13.74 4.46
CA ALA A 420 -5.94 14.53 5.66
C ALA A 420 -6.19 16.04 5.44
N GLU A 421 -5.74 16.59 4.31
CA GLU A 421 -6.00 17.99 3.93
C GLU A 421 -7.51 18.24 3.73
N ARG A 422 -8.19 17.34 3.02
CA ARG A 422 -9.64 17.46 2.82
C ARG A 422 -10.40 17.35 4.15
N ALA A 423 -10.01 16.47 5.04
CA ALA A 423 -10.60 16.34 6.38
C ALA A 423 -10.40 17.63 7.20
N ALA A 424 -9.21 18.23 7.14
CA ALA A 424 -8.94 19.48 7.82
C ALA A 424 -9.86 20.62 7.32
N ASP A 425 -10.13 20.68 6.01
CA ASP A 425 -11.08 21.64 5.44
C ASP A 425 -12.51 21.42 5.93
N MET A 426 -12.98 20.16 5.93
CA MET A 426 -14.31 19.80 6.43
C MET A 426 -14.48 20.13 7.91
N ILE A 427 -13.48 19.81 8.75
CA ILE A 427 -13.49 20.11 10.18
C ILE A 427 -13.52 21.65 10.42
N ARG A 428 -12.69 22.39 9.70
CA ARG A 428 -12.70 23.88 9.79
C ARG A 428 -14.05 24.45 9.42
N ALA A 429 -14.66 23.98 8.33
CA ALA A 429 -15.97 24.45 7.88
C ALA A 429 -17.08 24.13 8.90
N GLU A 430 -17.07 22.96 9.50
CA GLU A 430 -18.08 22.54 10.49
C GLU A 430 -18.00 23.36 11.78
N TRP A 431 -16.78 23.76 12.19
CA TRP A 431 -16.53 24.47 13.45
C TRP A 431 -16.36 26.00 13.25
N ALA A 432 -16.45 26.51 12.01
CA ALA A 432 -16.40 27.95 11.75
C ALA A 432 -17.65 28.62 12.35
N GLY A 433 -17.43 29.52 13.31
CA GLY A 433 -18.52 30.28 13.93
C GLY A 433 -19.24 29.60 15.10
N LYS A 434 -18.74 28.46 15.60
CA LYS A 434 -19.24 27.76 16.81
C LYS A 434 -18.35 28.01 18.01
#